data_52061ca3282659e15213b58f9623d5ba
#
_entry.id   52061ca3282659e15213b58f9623d5ba
#
_cell.length_a   1.000
_cell.length_b   1.000
_cell.length_c   1.000
_cell.angle_alpha   90.00
_cell.angle_beta   90.00
_cell.angle_gamma   90.00
#
_symmetry.space_group_name_H-M   'P 1'
#
loop_
_entity.id
_entity.type
_entity.pdbx_description
1 polymer ?
#
loop_
_entity_poly.entity_id
_entity_poly.type
_entity_poly.pdbx_seq_one_letter_code
_entity_poly.pdbx_strand_id
1 'polypeptide(L)'
;YIVEAVRTAGGKRDGKLSLWHPADLGAKVLDELVTRLDMDPALVDDVIFGCVDQVGAQSGNIARNAVLSSSFPESVPGTSVDRQCGSSQQAIHFAIQAVMSGTQDIVVGGGVEVMSMVPIGAAVTDGYNAGHGLPFDSDGMKERYPGVFFSQFTGAELVAEKWNLSREDLDEFALESHQKAANATESKYFDREILPIEGKNAEGINELVLADEGIRFDASLDKLAGLKPVTDGGVITAGNASQITDGAAAVMICNDAGLKKIQSNPCLLYTSPRPRDKHRSRM
;
A
#
# COMPACT_ATOMS: atom_id res chain seq x y z
N TYR A 1 -15.19 -8.67 -11.04
CA TYR A 1 -13.97 -8.80 -11.87
C TYR A 1 -12.93 -7.79 -11.41
N ILE A 2 -11.67 -8.17 -11.48
CA ILE A 2 -10.55 -7.23 -11.51
C ILE A 2 -10.22 -7.01 -12.98
N VAL A 3 -10.30 -5.76 -13.44
CA VAL A 3 -10.16 -5.44 -14.87
C VAL A 3 -8.72 -5.01 -15.19
N GLU A 4 -8.12 -4.19 -14.32
CA GLU A 4 -6.74 -3.75 -14.43
C GLU A 4 -6.17 -3.44 -13.05
N ALA A 5 -4.85 -3.53 -12.92
CA ALA A 5 -4.12 -3.18 -11.73
C ALA A 5 -2.79 -2.51 -12.10
N VAL A 6 -2.47 -1.42 -11.44
CA VAL A 6 -1.27 -0.63 -11.69
C VAL A 6 -0.69 -0.09 -10.39
N ARG A 7 0.61 0.05 -10.34
CA ARG A 7 1.31 0.72 -9.23
C ARG A 7 2.49 1.57 -9.75
N THR A 8 2.94 2.49 -8.95
CA THR A 8 4.27 3.06 -9.12
C THR A 8 5.32 2.03 -8.71
N ALA A 9 6.58 2.24 -9.06
CA ALA A 9 7.66 1.60 -8.33
C ALA A 9 7.60 2.03 -6.86
N GLY A 10 8.03 1.15 -5.94
CA GLY A 10 8.22 1.52 -4.55
C GLY A 10 9.47 2.38 -4.37
N GLY A 11 9.28 3.64 -4.03
CA GLY A 11 10.37 4.56 -3.70
C GLY A 11 10.95 4.22 -2.32
N LYS A 12 12.26 4.35 -2.14
CA LYS A 12 12.87 4.30 -0.81
C LYS A 12 12.76 5.65 -0.11
N ARG A 13 12.98 5.68 1.20
CA ARG A 13 13.07 6.93 1.97
C ARG A 13 14.06 7.91 1.32
N ASP A 14 13.61 9.14 1.11
CA ASP A 14 14.35 10.22 0.45
C ASP A 14 14.84 9.85 -0.97
N GLY A 15 14.18 8.85 -1.59
CA GLY A 15 14.50 8.35 -2.93
C GLY A 15 13.81 9.12 -4.06
N LYS A 16 13.71 8.47 -5.20
CA LYS A 16 13.25 9.09 -6.46
C LYS A 16 11.79 9.57 -6.43
N LEU A 17 10.97 9.10 -5.50
CA LEU A 17 9.57 9.50 -5.36
C LEU A 17 9.31 10.47 -4.18
N SER A 18 10.34 10.83 -3.43
CA SER A 18 10.22 11.54 -2.15
C SER A 18 9.60 12.94 -2.21
N LEU A 19 9.66 13.61 -3.36
CA LEU A 19 9.05 14.95 -3.57
C LEU A 19 7.76 14.92 -4.40
N TRP A 20 7.23 13.74 -4.70
CA TRP A 20 5.90 13.67 -5.28
C TRP A 20 4.85 14.05 -4.24
N HIS A 21 3.98 15.01 -4.60
CA HIS A 21 2.80 15.28 -3.78
C HIS A 21 1.89 14.03 -3.79
N PRO A 22 1.41 13.53 -2.63
CA PRO A 22 0.62 12.30 -2.58
C PRO A 22 -0.63 12.30 -3.47
N ALA A 23 -1.32 13.45 -3.58
CA ALA A 23 -2.47 13.57 -4.47
C ALA A 23 -2.07 13.36 -5.95
N ASP A 24 -0.96 13.97 -6.39
CA ASP A 24 -0.48 13.83 -7.77
C ASP A 24 0.01 12.40 -8.04
N LEU A 25 0.68 11.77 -7.06
CA LEU A 25 1.12 10.39 -7.19
C LEU A 25 -0.07 9.42 -7.29
N GLY A 26 -1.10 9.65 -6.47
CA GLY A 26 -2.37 8.93 -6.56
C GLY A 26 -3.09 9.16 -7.89
N ALA A 27 -3.08 10.39 -8.41
CA ALA A 27 -3.65 10.73 -9.71
C ALA A 27 -2.98 9.95 -10.85
N LYS A 28 -1.65 9.76 -10.80
CA LYS A 28 -0.93 8.99 -11.84
C LYS A 28 -1.44 7.57 -12.00
N VAL A 29 -1.71 6.86 -10.91
CA VAL A 29 -2.23 5.50 -11.00
C VAL A 29 -3.70 5.48 -11.43
N LEU A 30 -4.49 6.51 -11.09
CA LEU A 30 -5.86 6.64 -11.59
C LEU A 30 -5.88 6.87 -13.10
N ASP A 31 -5.09 7.82 -13.60
CA ASP A 31 -4.98 8.13 -15.04
C ASP A 31 -4.49 6.93 -15.85
N GLU A 32 -3.51 6.20 -15.32
CA GLU A 32 -3.00 5.00 -16.00
C GLU A 32 -4.05 3.89 -16.13
N LEU A 33 -4.87 3.67 -15.09
CA LEU A 33 -5.96 2.68 -15.16
C LEU A 33 -6.91 2.95 -16.33
N VAL A 34 -7.39 4.18 -16.45
CA VAL A 34 -8.34 4.55 -17.50
C VAL A 34 -7.68 4.59 -18.89
N THR A 35 -6.40 4.95 -18.95
CA THR A 35 -5.61 4.91 -20.18
C THR A 35 -5.43 3.50 -20.69
N ARG A 36 -5.04 2.54 -19.83
CA ARG A 36 -4.87 1.13 -20.22
C ARG A 36 -6.17 0.48 -20.66
N LEU A 37 -7.29 0.92 -20.08
CA LEU A 37 -8.61 0.39 -20.40
C LEU A 37 -9.29 1.12 -21.57
N ASP A 38 -8.70 2.21 -22.07
CA ASP A 38 -9.29 3.09 -23.08
C ASP A 38 -10.75 3.46 -22.74
N MET A 39 -10.97 3.86 -21.47
CA MET A 39 -12.30 4.10 -20.92
C MET A 39 -12.53 5.56 -20.50
N ASP A 40 -13.80 5.98 -20.54
CA ASP A 40 -14.22 7.25 -19.96
C ASP A 40 -14.16 7.18 -18.42
N PRO A 41 -13.32 8.00 -17.74
CA PRO A 41 -13.24 8.03 -16.28
C PRO A 41 -14.57 8.41 -15.60
N ALA A 42 -15.49 9.07 -16.28
CA ALA A 42 -16.84 9.38 -15.77
C ALA A 42 -17.71 8.12 -15.49
N LEU A 43 -17.31 6.96 -16.00
CA LEU A 43 -17.99 5.68 -15.73
C LEU A 43 -17.66 5.11 -14.34
N VAL A 44 -16.66 5.64 -13.64
CA VAL A 44 -16.27 5.19 -12.31
C VAL A 44 -17.23 5.73 -11.25
N ASP A 45 -17.83 4.85 -10.48
CA ASP A 45 -18.81 5.19 -9.44
C ASP A 45 -18.16 5.71 -8.15
N ASP A 46 -16.93 5.24 -7.82
CA ASP A 46 -16.21 5.67 -6.60
C ASP A 46 -14.72 5.35 -6.68
N VAL A 47 -13.91 6.09 -5.93
CA VAL A 47 -12.48 5.84 -5.69
C VAL A 47 -12.24 5.70 -4.18
N ILE A 48 -11.78 4.54 -3.76
CA ILE A 48 -11.50 4.24 -2.35
C ILE A 48 -10.00 4.02 -2.19
N PHE A 49 -9.31 4.93 -1.50
CA PHE A 49 -7.87 4.85 -1.27
C PHE A 49 -7.54 4.65 0.20
N GLY A 50 -6.61 3.74 0.46
CA GLY A 50 -5.96 3.59 1.75
C GLY A 50 -4.82 4.58 1.93
N CYS A 51 -4.75 5.16 3.12
CA CYS A 51 -3.65 6.01 3.58
C CYS A 51 -3.63 5.99 5.10
N VAL A 52 -2.45 5.89 5.71
CA VAL A 52 -2.31 5.78 7.19
C VAL A 52 -2.18 7.17 7.82
N ASP A 53 -1.11 7.89 7.50
CA ASP A 53 -0.85 9.18 8.12
C ASP A 53 -1.56 10.30 7.37
N GLN A 54 -2.89 10.42 7.63
CA GLN A 54 -3.77 11.41 6.98
C GLN A 54 -3.60 12.80 7.61
N VAL A 55 -2.39 13.33 7.56
CA VAL A 55 -1.99 14.64 8.07
C VAL A 55 -1.20 15.41 7.00
N GLY A 56 -1.18 16.73 7.06
CA GLY A 56 -0.47 17.58 6.11
C GLY A 56 -0.89 17.30 4.67
N ALA A 57 0.06 16.97 3.79
CA ALA A 57 -0.18 16.69 2.38
C ALA A 57 -1.09 15.49 2.09
N GLN A 58 -1.29 14.60 3.06
CA GLN A 58 -2.16 13.41 2.97
C GLN A 58 -3.51 13.60 3.65
N SER A 59 -3.77 14.78 4.22
CA SER A 59 -5.04 15.12 4.89
C SER A 59 -6.17 15.47 3.92
N GLY A 60 -7.37 15.69 4.46
CA GLY A 60 -8.50 16.22 3.71
C GLY A 60 -9.06 15.26 2.67
N ASN A 61 -9.07 13.95 2.94
CA ASN A 61 -9.52 12.89 2.03
C ASN A 61 -8.61 12.77 0.80
N ILE A 62 -7.49 12.09 0.96
CA ILE A 62 -6.48 11.93 -0.09
C ILE A 62 -7.03 11.27 -1.37
N ALA A 63 -8.02 10.35 -1.26
CA ALA A 63 -8.69 9.78 -2.42
C ALA A 63 -9.37 10.85 -3.26
N ARG A 64 -10.12 11.74 -2.61
CA ARG A 64 -10.76 12.86 -3.31
C ARG A 64 -9.74 13.82 -3.92
N ASN A 65 -8.67 14.12 -3.21
CA ASN A 65 -7.59 14.97 -3.71
C ASN A 65 -6.91 14.33 -4.94
N ALA A 66 -6.69 13.02 -4.96
CA ALA A 66 -6.15 12.30 -6.10
C ALA A 66 -7.10 12.34 -7.31
N VAL A 67 -8.41 12.17 -7.10
CA VAL A 67 -9.43 12.33 -8.16
C VAL A 67 -9.36 13.73 -8.75
N LEU A 68 -9.33 14.77 -7.91
CA LEU A 68 -9.29 16.17 -8.38
C LEU A 68 -7.96 16.55 -9.06
N SER A 69 -6.89 15.81 -8.79
CA SER A 69 -5.58 15.98 -9.44
C SER A 69 -5.41 15.15 -10.73
N SER A 70 -6.38 14.28 -11.04
CA SER A 70 -6.37 13.37 -12.19
C SER A 70 -7.23 13.87 -13.35
N SER A 71 -7.34 13.08 -14.42
CA SER A 71 -8.26 13.29 -15.54
C SER A 71 -9.72 12.95 -15.22
N PHE A 72 -9.99 12.44 -14.03
CA PHE A 72 -11.35 12.10 -13.60
C PHE A 72 -12.21 13.36 -13.43
N PRO A 73 -13.50 13.32 -13.81
CA PRO A 73 -14.39 14.45 -13.59
C PRO A 73 -14.72 14.63 -12.10
N GLU A 74 -15.05 15.85 -11.71
CA GLU A 74 -15.42 16.18 -10.32
C GLU A 74 -16.63 15.40 -9.79
N SER A 75 -17.44 14.83 -10.68
CA SER A 75 -18.59 13.99 -10.33
C SER A 75 -18.20 12.64 -9.69
N VAL A 76 -16.98 12.15 -9.93
CA VAL A 76 -16.50 10.92 -9.32
C VAL A 76 -16.11 11.20 -7.86
N PRO A 77 -16.76 10.54 -6.89
CA PRO A 77 -16.43 10.72 -5.47
C PRO A 77 -15.11 10.03 -5.10
N GLY A 78 -14.62 10.33 -3.90
CA GLY A 78 -13.48 9.62 -3.35
C GLY A 78 -13.59 9.49 -1.83
N THR A 79 -13.09 8.40 -1.28
CA THR A 79 -13.11 8.10 0.16
C THR A 79 -11.77 7.55 0.62
N SER A 80 -11.23 8.10 1.70
CA SER A 80 -10.00 7.60 2.32
C SER A 80 -10.30 6.61 3.44
N VAL A 81 -9.50 5.56 3.53
CA VAL A 81 -9.63 4.49 4.54
C VAL A 81 -8.31 4.36 5.30
N ASP A 82 -8.39 4.30 6.62
CA ASP A 82 -7.29 3.89 7.48
C ASP A 82 -7.61 2.53 8.14
N ARG A 83 -6.74 1.57 7.90
CA ARG A 83 -6.62 0.29 8.61
C ARG A 83 -5.14 -0.01 8.80
N GLN A 84 -4.38 0.99 9.22
CA GLN A 84 -2.93 0.92 9.35
C GLN A 84 -2.28 0.33 8.07
N CYS A 85 -1.27 -0.50 8.15
CA CYS A 85 -0.56 -1.09 7.00
C CYS A 85 -1.48 -1.88 6.03
N GLY A 86 -2.71 -2.22 6.44
CA GLY A 86 -3.73 -2.89 5.62
C GLY A 86 -4.71 -1.94 4.93
N SER A 87 -4.48 -0.62 4.91
CA SER A 87 -5.43 0.38 4.42
C SER A 87 -5.82 0.20 2.96
N SER A 88 -4.84 0.03 2.06
CA SER A 88 -5.10 -0.18 0.63
C SER A 88 -5.81 -1.51 0.36
N GLN A 89 -5.43 -2.57 1.09
CA GLN A 89 -6.14 -3.85 1.00
C GLN A 89 -7.61 -3.70 1.46
N GLN A 90 -7.86 -2.94 2.53
CA GLN A 90 -9.22 -2.68 2.99
C GLN A 90 -10.01 -1.84 1.98
N ALA A 91 -9.37 -0.87 1.33
CA ALA A 91 -9.98 -0.09 0.25
C ALA A 91 -10.43 -0.99 -0.91
N ILE A 92 -9.58 -1.93 -1.34
CA ILE A 92 -9.92 -2.94 -2.36
C ILE A 92 -11.07 -3.82 -1.88
N HIS A 93 -11.09 -4.27 -0.61
CA HIS A 93 -12.20 -5.05 -0.05
C HIS A 93 -13.51 -4.26 -0.08
N PHE A 94 -13.50 -2.97 0.26
CA PHE A 94 -14.69 -2.13 0.20
C PHE A 94 -15.18 -1.94 -1.24
N ALA A 95 -14.27 -1.72 -2.19
CA ALA A 95 -14.61 -1.65 -3.62
C ALA A 95 -15.25 -2.96 -4.12
N ILE A 96 -14.70 -4.12 -3.74
CA ILE A 96 -15.27 -5.44 -4.05
C ILE A 96 -16.67 -5.58 -3.44
N GLN A 97 -16.86 -5.18 -2.18
CA GLN A 97 -18.13 -5.26 -1.48
C GLN A 97 -19.19 -4.36 -2.12
N ALA A 98 -18.83 -3.13 -2.52
CA ALA A 98 -19.71 -2.19 -3.21
C ALA A 98 -20.20 -2.78 -4.55
N VAL A 99 -19.29 -3.32 -5.35
CA VAL A 99 -19.62 -3.97 -6.62
C VAL A 99 -20.43 -5.25 -6.43
N MET A 100 -20.10 -6.08 -5.44
CA MET A 100 -20.85 -7.32 -5.14
C MET A 100 -22.23 -7.05 -4.58
N SER A 101 -22.46 -5.94 -3.88
CA SER A 101 -23.78 -5.54 -3.39
C SER A 101 -24.71 -5.06 -4.51
N GLY A 102 -24.17 -4.72 -5.67
CA GLY A 102 -24.90 -4.15 -6.81
C GLY A 102 -25.24 -2.66 -6.64
N THR A 103 -24.69 -1.98 -5.62
CA THR A 103 -24.91 -0.54 -5.43
C THR A 103 -24.04 0.30 -6.36
N GLN A 104 -22.90 -0.25 -6.82
CA GLN A 104 -21.96 0.38 -7.74
C GLN A 104 -21.51 -0.66 -8.78
N ASP A 105 -21.22 -0.22 -9.99
CA ASP A 105 -20.83 -1.10 -11.10
C ASP A 105 -19.32 -1.11 -11.33
N ILE A 106 -18.65 0.04 -11.16
CA ILE A 106 -17.22 0.23 -11.43
C ILE A 106 -16.62 1.05 -10.28
N VAL A 107 -15.70 0.46 -9.54
CA VAL A 107 -15.05 1.09 -8.38
C VAL A 107 -13.54 0.90 -8.45
N VAL A 108 -12.79 1.95 -8.15
CA VAL A 108 -11.34 1.88 -7.97
C VAL A 108 -11.01 1.70 -6.49
N GLY A 109 -10.28 0.65 -6.16
CA GLY A 109 -9.68 0.44 -4.84
C GLY A 109 -8.16 0.54 -4.93
N GLY A 110 -7.52 1.15 -3.94
CA GLY A 110 -6.06 1.29 -3.95
C GLY A 110 -5.54 2.08 -2.78
N GLY A 111 -4.48 2.83 -2.97
CA GLY A 111 -3.95 3.74 -1.96
C GLY A 111 -2.68 4.44 -2.38
N VAL A 112 -2.30 5.42 -1.59
CA VAL A 112 -1.10 6.21 -1.74
C VAL A 112 -0.52 6.56 -0.38
N GLU A 113 0.80 6.49 -0.27
CA GLU A 113 1.54 6.96 0.91
C GLU A 113 2.90 7.47 0.44
N VAL A 114 3.28 8.68 0.85
CA VAL A 114 4.60 9.27 0.62
C VAL A 114 5.26 9.49 1.98
N MET A 115 5.89 8.42 2.51
CA MET A 115 6.44 8.41 3.86
C MET A 115 7.70 9.27 4.02
N SER A 116 8.33 9.67 2.90
CA SER A 116 9.40 10.66 2.88
C SER A 116 8.86 12.07 3.16
N MET A 117 7.65 12.38 2.72
CA MET A 117 7.00 13.69 2.92
C MET A 117 6.20 13.74 4.22
N VAL A 118 5.45 12.69 4.52
CA VAL A 118 4.65 12.54 5.74
C VAL A 118 5.16 11.30 6.49
N PRO A 119 6.06 11.47 7.47
CA PRO A 119 6.69 10.36 8.18
C PRO A 119 5.69 9.48 8.92
N ILE A 120 6.00 8.19 9.04
CA ILE A 120 5.18 7.24 9.79
C ILE A 120 4.97 7.72 11.22
N GLY A 121 3.71 7.73 11.67
CA GLY A 121 3.31 8.19 13.00
C GLY A 121 3.16 9.71 13.12
N ALA A 122 3.26 10.46 12.01
CA ALA A 122 3.09 11.92 12.01
C ALA A 122 1.73 12.33 12.60
N ALA A 123 0.65 11.63 12.26
CA ALA A 123 -0.67 11.91 12.81
C ALA A 123 -0.73 11.83 14.34
N VAL A 124 -0.01 10.88 14.93
CA VAL A 124 0.09 10.74 16.39
C VAL A 124 1.03 11.78 17.01
N THR A 125 2.22 11.93 16.42
CA THR A 125 3.27 12.82 16.97
C THR A 125 2.86 14.28 16.87
N ASP A 126 2.36 14.72 15.73
CA ASP A 126 1.94 16.10 15.52
C ASP A 126 0.71 16.44 16.37
N GLY A 127 -0.24 15.50 16.46
CA GLY A 127 -1.41 15.63 17.32
C GLY A 127 -1.02 15.76 18.80
N TYR A 128 -0.08 14.93 19.27
CA TYR A 128 0.43 15.01 20.64
C TYR A 128 1.15 16.34 20.92
N ASN A 129 2.03 16.77 20.02
CA ASN A 129 2.76 18.03 20.14
C ASN A 129 1.81 19.25 20.12
N ALA A 130 0.68 19.14 19.42
CA ALA A 130 -0.37 20.16 19.42
C ALA A 130 -1.31 20.09 20.64
N GLY A 131 -1.10 19.16 21.56
CA GLY A 131 -1.89 19.02 22.78
C GLY A 131 -3.21 18.26 22.60
N HIS A 132 -3.36 17.47 21.53
CA HIS A 132 -4.58 16.69 21.26
C HIS A 132 -4.61 15.31 21.93
N GLY A 133 -3.58 14.96 22.72
CA GLY A 133 -3.49 13.68 23.44
C GLY A 133 -2.95 12.54 22.59
N LEU A 134 -2.99 11.34 23.15
CA LEU A 134 -2.53 10.11 22.50
C LEU A 134 -3.67 9.13 22.26
N PRO A 135 -3.67 8.36 21.16
CA PRO A 135 -4.78 7.48 20.81
C PRO A 135 -4.99 6.32 21.79
N PHE A 136 -3.93 5.92 22.53
CA PHE A 136 -3.97 4.79 23.47
C PHE A 136 -4.12 5.21 24.94
N ASP A 137 -4.36 6.50 25.22
CA ASP A 137 -4.36 7.07 26.57
C ASP A 137 -5.72 7.04 27.27
N SER A 138 -6.74 6.46 26.63
CA SER A 138 -8.07 6.34 27.21
C SER A 138 -8.07 5.39 28.41
N ASP A 139 -8.95 5.65 29.39
CA ASP A 139 -9.05 4.84 30.61
C ASP A 139 -9.38 3.38 30.28
N GLY A 140 -10.27 3.11 29.30
CA GLY A 140 -10.60 1.76 28.87
C GLY A 140 -9.42 1.01 28.25
N MET A 141 -8.53 1.70 27.53
CA MET A 141 -7.31 1.10 27.02
C MET A 141 -6.33 0.77 28.13
N LYS A 142 -6.13 1.69 29.09
CA LYS A 142 -5.25 1.50 30.25
C LYS A 142 -5.73 0.38 31.16
N GLU A 143 -7.04 0.29 31.38
CA GLU A 143 -7.65 -0.78 32.19
C GLU A 143 -7.47 -2.16 31.53
N ARG A 144 -7.73 -2.24 30.21
CA ARG A 144 -7.68 -3.52 29.47
C ARG A 144 -6.27 -4.00 29.19
N TYR A 145 -5.35 -3.08 28.97
CA TYR A 145 -3.95 -3.36 28.57
C TYR A 145 -2.95 -2.61 29.46
N PRO A 146 -2.90 -2.90 30.77
CA PRO A 146 -2.07 -2.19 31.71
C PRO A 146 -0.58 -2.37 31.35
N GLY A 147 0.14 -1.26 31.16
CA GLY A 147 1.57 -1.26 30.85
C GLY A 147 1.93 -1.71 29.43
N VAL A 148 0.97 -1.95 28.54
CA VAL A 148 1.25 -2.34 27.15
C VAL A 148 1.54 -1.10 26.32
N PHE A 149 2.69 -1.10 25.64
CA PHE A 149 3.03 -0.13 24.61
C PHE A 149 2.73 -0.72 23.22
N PHE A 150 1.76 -0.13 22.51
CA PHE A 150 1.35 -0.60 21.19
C PHE A 150 2.37 -0.16 20.13
N SER A 151 3.20 -1.10 19.69
CA SER A 151 4.21 -0.92 18.66
C SER A 151 4.33 -2.16 17.80
N GLN A 152 4.49 -1.97 16.48
CA GLN A 152 4.74 -3.08 15.56
C GLN A 152 6.04 -3.84 15.92
N PHE A 153 7.05 -3.16 16.44
CA PHE A 153 8.29 -3.80 16.86
C PHE A 153 8.07 -4.69 18.08
N THR A 154 7.38 -4.17 19.12
CA THR A 154 7.01 -4.97 20.29
C THR A 154 6.15 -6.17 19.88
N GLY A 155 5.21 -5.98 18.95
CA GLY A 155 4.38 -7.08 18.43
C GLY A 155 5.20 -8.13 17.68
N ALA A 156 6.19 -7.72 16.89
CA ALA A 156 7.07 -8.63 16.17
C ALA A 156 7.99 -9.42 17.11
N GLU A 157 8.54 -8.78 18.15
CA GLU A 157 9.33 -9.47 19.19
C GLU A 157 8.48 -10.51 19.93
N LEU A 158 7.24 -10.19 20.32
CA LEU A 158 6.30 -11.14 20.95
C LEU A 158 5.96 -12.32 20.02
N VAL A 159 5.87 -12.10 18.71
CA VAL A 159 5.69 -13.17 17.72
C VAL A 159 6.93 -14.05 17.69
N ALA A 160 8.12 -13.47 17.60
CA ALA A 160 9.37 -14.21 17.58
C ALA A 160 9.53 -15.08 18.85
N GLU A 161 9.26 -14.51 20.02
CA GLU A 161 9.29 -15.22 21.30
C GLU A 161 8.27 -16.38 21.33
N LYS A 162 7.01 -16.09 20.96
CA LYS A 162 5.92 -17.09 21.02
C LYS A 162 6.15 -18.30 20.13
N TRP A 163 6.77 -18.13 18.97
CA TRP A 163 7.02 -19.20 18.01
C TRP A 163 8.48 -19.64 17.99
N ASN A 164 9.31 -19.18 18.94
CA ASN A 164 10.74 -19.47 19.04
C ASN A 164 11.49 -19.23 17.73
N LEU A 165 11.21 -18.08 17.09
CA LEU A 165 11.93 -17.66 15.88
C LEU A 165 13.23 -17.00 16.30
N SER A 166 14.34 -17.50 15.79
CA SER A 166 15.65 -16.92 16.03
C SER A 166 15.90 -15.69 15.17
N ARG A 167 16.95 -14.96 15.47
CA ARG A 167 17.45 -13.87 14.65
C ARG A 167 17.80 -14.37 13.24
N GLU A 168 18.44 -15.51 13.17
CA GLU A 168 18.85 -16.16 11.92
C GLU A 168 17.64 -16.52 11.06
N ASP A 169 16.58 -17.10 11.62
CA ASP A 169 15.34 -17.41 10.89
C ASP A 169 14.74 -16.18 10.23
N LEU A 170 14.73 -15.03 10.97
CA LEU A 170 14.19 -13.77 10.47
C LEU A 170 15.07 -13.14 9.39
N ASP A 171 16.39 -13.22 9.54
CA ASP A 171 17.34 -12.70 8.56
C ASP A 171 17.34 -13.57 7.29
N GLU A 172 17.22 -14.90 7.40
CA GLU A 172 17.04 -15.80 6.24
C GLU A 172 15.75 -15.49 5.48
N PHE A 173 14.63 -15.29 6.19
CA PHE A 173 13.36 -14.90 5.57
C PHE A 173 13.48 -13.57 4.83
N ALA A 174 14.14 -12.58 5.42
CA ALA A 174 14.36 -11.26 4.80
C ALA A 174 15.26 -11.37 3.55
N LEU A 175 16.34 -12.16 3.64
CA LEU A 175 17.24 -12.42 2.50
C LEU A 175 16.49 -13.09 1.35
N GLU A 176 15.71 -14.13 1.64
CA GLU A 176 14.90 -14.83 0.63
C GLU A 176 13.91 -13.89 -0.04
N SER A 177 13.29 -12.98 0.72
CA SER A 177 12.39 -11.95 0.18
C SER A 177 13.10 -11.03 -0.82
N HIS A 178 14.29 -10.52 -0.48
CA HIS A 178 15.08 -9.71 -1.40
C HIS A 178 15.52 -10.48 -2.66
N GLN A 179 15.93 -11.74 -2.52
CA GLN A 179 16.31 -12.59 -3.65
C GLN A 179 15.12 -12.84 -4.59
N LYS A 180 13.94 -13.12 -4.06
CA LYS A 180 12.71 -13.28 -4.85
C LYS A 180 12.37 -12.01 -5.61
N ALA A 181 12.44 -10.85 -4.94
CA ALA A 181 12.16 -9.56 -5.56
C ALA A 181 13.19 -9.20 -6.64
N ALA A 182 14.48 -9.44 -6.40
CA ALA A 182 15.55 -9.26 -7.38
C ALA A 182 15.32 -10.12 -8.63
N ASN A 183 15.08 -11.41 -8.45
CA ASN A 183 14.79 -12.35 -9.55
C ASN A 183 13.55 -11.93 -10.36
N ALA A 184 12.49 -11.47 -9.69
CA ALA A 184 11.26 -10.99 -10.35
C ALA A 184 11.53 -9.73 -11.19
N THR A 185 12.35 -8.81 -10.67
CA THR A 185 12.75 -7.59 -11.37
C THR A 185 13.62 -7.92 -12.60
N GLU A 186 14.65 -8.76 -12.45
CA GLU A 186 15.51 -9.19 -13.55
C GLU A 186 14.76 -9.98 -14.63
N SER A 187 13.76 -10.76 -14.21
CA SER A 187 12.87 -11.52 -15.10
C SER A 187 11.74 -10.67 -15.69
N LYS A 188 11.67 -9.38 -15.38
CA LYS A 188 10.66 -8.44 -15.88
C LYS A 188 9.22 -8.78 -15.49
N TYR A 189 9.00 -9.49 -14.39
CA TYR A 189 7.65 -9.85 -13.95
C TYR A 189 6.84 -8.64 -13.47
N PHE A 190 7.51 -7.54 -13.08
CA PHE A 190 6.87 -6.31 -12.64
C PHE A 190 6.61 -5.30 -13.76
N ASP A 191 7.14 -5.50 -14.98
CA ASP A 191 7.06 -4.52 -16.08
C ASP A 191 5.62 -4.17 -16.46
N ARG A 192 4.69 -5.11 -16.31
CA ARG A 192 3.27 -4.88 -16.62
C ARG A 192 2.56 -4.04 -15.55
N GLU A 193 2.96 -4.16 -14.29
CA GLU A 193 2.27 -3.49 -13.19
C GLU A 193 2.86 -2.14 -12.83
N ILE A 194 4.17 -1.94 -13.03
CA ILE A 194 4.85 -0.69 -12.71
C ILE A 194 4.58 0.36 -13.80
N LEU A 195 3.99 1.48 -13.38
CA LEU A 195 3.84 2.68 -14.19
C LEU A 195 5.17 3.44 -14.22
N PRO A 196 5.79 3.65 -15.40
CA PRO A 196 6.94 4.53 -15.52
C PRO A 196 6.58 5.98 -15.23
N ILE A 197 7.17 6.58 -14.20
CA ILE A 197 6.98 7.98 -13.86
C ILE A 197 8.32 8.68 -13.66
N GLU A 198 8.37 10.00 -13.88
CA GLU A 198 9.55 10.79 -13.63
C GLU A 198 9.87 10.85 -12.14
N GLY A 199 11.14 10.68 -11.80
CA GLY A 199 11.63 10.86 -10.44
C GLY A 199 11.52 12.32 -9.99
N LYS A 200 11.15 12.52 -8.73
CA LYS A 200 11.14 13.83 -8.06
C LYS A 200 11.78 13.67 -6.69
N ASN A 201 13.01 14.12 -6.54
CA ASN A 201 13.73 14.14 -5.26
C ASN A 201 14.57 15.40 -5.11
N ALA A 202 15.21 15.57 -3.95
CA ALA A 202 16.02 16.76 -3.63
C ALA A 202 17.26 16.90 -4.54
N GLU A 203 17.71 15.83 -5.18
CA GLU A 203 18.86 15.84 -6.10
C GLU A 203 18.50 16.27 -7.52
N GLY A 204 17.20 16.50 -7.81
CA GLY A 204 16.72 16.95 -9.11
C GLY A 204 16.80 15.87 -10.19
N ILE A 205 16.62 14.60 -9.82
CA ILE A 205 16.62 13.48 -10.75
C ILE A 205 15.38 13.57 -11.64
N ASN A 206 15.60 13.60 -12.96
CA ASN A 206 14.56 13.64 -14.00
C ASN A 206 14.56 12.34 -14.84
N GLU A 207 14.94 11.21 -14.26
CA GLU A 207 14.88 9.92 -14.94
C GLU A 207 13.58 9.17 -14.63
N LEU A 208 13.16 8.29 -15.53
CA LEU A 208 12.02 7.43 -15.29
C LEU A 208 12.33 6.40 -14.20
N VAL A 209 11.43 6.29 -13.24
CA VAL A 209 11.49 5.29 -12.18
C VAL A 209 10.77 4.05 -12.67
N LEU A 210 11.52 2.98 -12.91
CA LEU A 210 11.04 1.74 -13.54
C LEU A 210 11.15 0.51 -12.62
N ALA A 211 11.83 0.64 -11.48
CA ALA A 211 12.07 -0.47 -10.58
C ALA A 211 11.98 -0.04 -9.12
N ASP A 212 11.58 -0.97 -8.27
CA ASP A 212 11.48 -0.78 -6.82
C ASP A 212 12.85 -0.46 -6.21
N GLU A 213 12.98 0.67 -5.52
CA GLU A 213 14.25 1.10 -4.90
C GLU A 213 14.58 0.35 -3.61
N GLY A 214 13.59 -0.32 -3.02
CA GLY A 214 13.75 -1.04 -1.75
C GLY A 214 14.47 -2.38 -1.86
N ILE A 215 14.66 -2.91 -3.06
CA ILE A 215 15.29 -4.22 -3.28
C ILE A 215 16.81 -4.12 -3.02
N ARG A 216 17.32 -5.00 -2.16
CA ARG A 216 18.74 -5.11 -1.86
C ARG A 216 19.34 -6.26 -2.66
N PHE A 217 19.82 -5.98 -3.88
CA PHE A 217 20.44 -6.96 -4.77
C PHE A 217 21.71 -7.61 -4.21
N ASP A 218 22.37 -6.91 -3.29
CA ASP A 218 23.60 -7.32 -2.63
C ASP A 218 23.38 -7.79 -1.18
N ALA A 219 22.14 -8.13 -0.79
CA ALA A 219 21.83 -8.66 0.53
C ALA A 219 22.56 -9.97 0.79
N SER A 220 23.05 -10.15 2.01
CA SER A 220 23.66 -11.39 2.49
C SER A 220 23.42 -11.58 3.98
N LEU A 221 23.48 -12.82 4.47
CA LEU A 221 23.34 -13.12 5.89
C LEU A 221 24.38 -12.39 6.74
N ASP A 222 25.63 -12.28 6.29
CA ASP A 222 26.68 -11.55 7.00
C ASP A 222 26.34 -10.07 7.20
N LYS A 223 25.75 -9.41 6.17
CA LYS A 223 25.31 -8.02 6.26
C LYS A 223 24.14 -7.87 7.22
N LEU A 224 23.18 -8.79 7.17
CA LEU A 224 22.01 -8.79 8.05
C LEU A 224 22.42 -9.04 9.51
N ALA A 225 23.26 -10.04 9.76
CA ALA A 225 23.77 -10.36 11.09
C ALA A 225 24.49 -9.20 11.78
N GLY A 226 25.15 -8.32 10.99
CA GLY A 226 25.83 -7.12 11.47
C GLY A 226 24.88 -6.01 11.94
N LEU A 227 23.58 -6.09 11.70
CA LEU A 227 22.62 -5.05 12.07
C LEU A 227 22.25 -5.14 13.56
N LYS A 228 22.15 -3.96 14.19
CA LYS A 228 21.73 -3.88 15.59
C LYS A 228 20.22 -4.11 15.72
N PRO A 229 19.76 -4.82 16.76
CA PRO A 229 18.32 -4.88 17.07
C PRO A 229 17.73 -3.49 17.31
N VAL A 230 16.45 -3.33 16.95
CA VAL A 230 15.67 -2.12 17.20
C VAL A 230 15.42 -1.94 18.69
N THR A 231 15.24 -3.05 19.42
CA THR A 231 15.07 -3.10 20.87
C THR A 231 16.27 -3.84 21.48
N ASP A 232 16.82 -3.35 22.57
CA ASP A 232 17.95 -3.98 23.25
C ASP A 232 17.61 -5.44 23.62
N GLY A 233 18.46 -6.37 23.20
CA GLY A 233 18.26 -7.81 23.39
C GLY A 233 17.21 -8.45 22.49
N GLY A 234 16.60 -7.71 21.57
CA GLY A 234 15.62 -8.24 20.60
C GLY A 234 16.26 -8.89 19.39
N VAL A 235 15.39 -9.44 18.52
CA VAL A 235 15.77 -10.11 17.27
C VAL A 235 15.34 -9.33 16.03
N ILE A 236 14.50 -8.29 16.19
CA ILE A 236 14.03 -7.45 15.10
C ILE A 236 15.06 -6.35 14.79
N THR A 237 15.42 -6.22 13.51
CA THR A 237 16.39 -5.23 13.03
C THR A 237 15.84 -4.46 11.83
N ALA A 238 16.55 -3.44 11.39
CA ALA A 238 16.23 -2.74 10.14
C ALA A 238 16.30 -3.64 8.89
N GLY A 239 16.98 -4.78 8.97
CA GLY A 239 17.13 -5.73 7.86
C GLY A 239 15.95 -6.69 7.72
N ASN A 240 15.24 -6.98 8.81
CA ASN A 240 14.09 -7.87 8.85
C ASN A 240 12.77 -7.16 9.23
N ALA A 241 12.76 -5.82 9.25
CA ALA A 241 11.58 -4.97 9.42
C ALA A 241 11.14 -4.34 8.09
N SER A 242 9.90 -3.83 8.05
CA SER A 242 9.38 -3.10 6.88
C SER A 242 10.19 -1.84 6.61
N GLN A 243 10.34 -1.53 5.32
CA GLN A 243 11.01 -0.32 4.86
C GLN A 243 10.08 0.90 4.90
N ILE A 244 10.67 2.09 4.97
CA ILE A 244 9.99 3.36 4.71
C ILE A 244 9.94 3.53 3.19
N THR A 245 8.74 3.66 2.63
CA THR A 245 8.51 3.67 1.18
C THR A 245 7.56 4.76 0.74
N ASP A 246 7.72 5.19 -0.51
CA ASP A 246 6.85 6.12 -1.21
C ASP A 246 6.19 5.39 -2.37
N GLY A 247 4.89 5.54 -2.57
CA GLY A 247 4.23 4.88 -3.69
C GLY A 247 2.73 5.02 -3.72
N ALA A 248 2.15 4.61 -4.86
CA ALA A 248 0.71 4.51 -5.07
C ALA A 248 0.38 3.25 -5.87
N ALA A 249 -0.81 2.71 -5.64
CA ALA A 249 -1.34 1.59 -6.40
C ALA A 249 -2.85 1.72 -6.55
N ALA A 250 -3.40 1.24 -7.65
CA ALA A 250 -4.84 1.22 -7.89
C ALA A 250 -5.27 -0.03 -8.67
N VAL A 251 -6.48 -0.49 -8.37
CA VAL A 251 -7.10 -1.68 -8.97
C VAL A 251 -8.51 -1.30 -9.40
N MET A 252 -8.85 -1.54 -10.67
CA MET A 252 -10.20 -1.36 -11.20
C MET A 252 -11.03 -2.61 -10.98
N ILE A 253 -12.17 -2.46 -10.34
CA ILE A 253 -13.08 -3.56 -9.97
C ILE A 253 -14.46 -3.27 -10.57
N CYS A 254 -15.08 -4.24 -11.20
CA CYS A 254 -16.43 -4.09 -11.74
C CYS A 254 -17.27 -5.38 -11.63
N ASN A 255 -18.59 -5.22 -11.79
CA ASN A 255 -19.54 -6.31 -12.03
C ASN A 255 -19.77 -6.52 -13.54
N ASP A 256 -20.72 -7.40 -13.92
CA ASP A 256 -21.07 -7.66 -15.31
C ASP A 256 -21.59 -6.42 -16.05
N ALA A 257 -22.31 -5.52 -15.33
CA ALA A 257 -22.83 -4.28 -15.92
C ALA A 257 -21.67 -3.30 -16.20
N GLY A 258 -20.76 -3.15 -15.26
CA GLY A 258 -19.55 -2.36 -15.42
C GLY A 258 -18.65 -2.88 -16.53
N LEU A 259 -18.44 -4.20 -16.61
CA LEU A 259 -17.62 -4.82 -17.66
C LEU A 259 -18.16 -4.51 -19.06
N LYS A 260 -19.48 -4.52 -19.23
CA LYS A 260 -20.11 -4.14 -20.50
C LYS A 260 -19.93 -2.66 -20.85
N LYS A 261 -19.93 -1.76 -19.84
CA LYS A 261 -19.70 -0.33 -20.03
C LYS A 261 -18.25 -0.04 -20.46
N ILE A 262 -17.28 -0.74 -19.90
CA ILE A 262 -15.85 -0.58 -20.20
C ILE A 262 -15.51 -1.17 -21.57
N GLN A 263 -16.27 -2.14 -22.09
CA GLN A 263 -16.00 -2.87 -23.33
C GLN A 263 -14.62 -3.57 -23.36
N SER A 264 -14.09 -3.92 -22.21
CA SER A 264 -12.78 -4.55 -22.04
C SER A 264 -12.91 -6.00 -21.60
N ASN A 265 -11.83 -6.77 -21.82
CA ASN A 265 -11.71 -8.11 -21.27
C ASN A 265 -11.09 -8.02 -19.85
N PRO A 266 -11.62 -8.73 -18.86
CA PRO A 266 -11.04 -8.70 -17.51
C PRO A 266 -9.60 -9.21 -17.52
N CYS A 267 -8.72 -8.50 -16.85
CA CYS A 267 -7.33 -8.89 -16.63
C CYS A 267 -7.25 -10.15 -15.77
N LEU A 268 -8.11 -10.24 -14.76
CA LEU A 268 -8.22 -11.37 -13.87
C LEU A 268 -9.69 -11.70 -13.64
N LEU A 269 -10.12 -12.85 -14.16
CA LEU A 269 -11.33 -13.48 -13.69
C LEU A 269 -10.99 -14.07 -12.31
N TYR A 270 -11.71 -13.67 -11.25
CA TYR A 270 -11.57 -14.29 -9.95
C TYR A 270 -12.14 -15.72 -9.99
N THR A 271 -11.36 -16.62 -10.56
CA THR A 271 -11.74 -18.02 -10.78
C THR A 271 -11.03 -18.98 -9.85
N SER A 272 -10.18 -18.48 -8.95
CA SER A 272 -9.57 -19.36 -7.94
C SER A 272 -10.64 -19.77 -6.94
N PRO A 273 -11.01 -21.06 -6.86
CA PRO A 273 -11.99 -21.52 -5.89
C PRO A 273 -11.48 -21.23 -4.49
N ARG A 274 -12.24 -20.47 -3.72
CA ARG A 274 -11.98 -20.29 -2.29
C ARG A 274 -12.01 -21.65 -1.61
N PRO A 275 -11.31 -21.85 -0.48
CA PRO A 275 -11.39 -23.12 0.27
C PRO A 275 -12.83 -23.58 0.56
N ARG A 276 -13.79 -22.64 0.67
CA ARG A 276 -15.23 -22.94 0.83
C ARG A 276 -15.90 -23.43 -0.46
N ASP A 277 -15.42 -23.07 -1.62
CA ASP A 277 -16.01 -23.45 -2.92
C ASP A 277 -15.70 -24.91 -3.26
N LYS A 278 -14.59 -25.47 -2.73
CA LYS A 278 -14.26 -26.89 -2.87
C LYS A 278 -15.26 -27.83 -2.17
N HIS A 279 -16.03 -27.33 -1.19
CA HIS A 279 -17.04 -28.13 -0.51
C HIS A 279 -18.42 -28.10 -1.22
N ARG A 280 -18.69 -27.13 -2.08
CA ARG A 280 -19.95 -27.05 -2.83
C ARG A 280 -19.99 -27.89 -4.11
N SER A 281 -18.84 -28.27 -4.66
CA SER A 281 -18.73 -29.09 -5.88
C SER A 281 -18.80 -30.60 -5.63
N ARG A 282 -19.14 -31.03 -4.40
CA ARG A 282 -19.27 -32.44 -4.01
C ARG A 282 -20.69 -32.82 -3.56
N MET A 283 -21.72 -32.02 -3.93
CA MET A 283 -23.12 -32.42 -3.78
C MET A 283 -23.75 -32.59 -5.15
#